data_41559f7940ab9d291de542295955f0de
#
_entry.id   41559f7940ab9d291de542295955f0de
#
_cell.length_a   1.000
_cell.length_b   1.000
_cell.length_c   1.000
_cell.angle_alpha   90.00
_cell.angle_beta   90.00
_cell.angle_gamma   90.00
#
_symmetry.space_group_name_H-M   'P 1'
#
loop_
_entity.id
_entity.type
_entity.pdbx_description
1 polymer ?
#
loop_
_entity_poly.entity_id
_entity_poly.type
_entity_poly.pdbx_seq_one_letter_code
_entity_poly.pdbx_strand_id
1 'polypeptide(L)'
;GNGRIICYEPRTGKTSTVLRTLVFPNGIVMASDGQSLLFAESWACRISRFWFDGPKKGTVEVVIDDLPGYPDNLNRASDGNYWLAIMGVRSPVFDLAMKRPAFRRRMSKKLPGDEWLAPNLNTGCIVKISEKGEVLDVMWDLGGENHPMITSMREHRGHLYIGGIHNNRIGRLKLENVAPDFVDLKVTHA
;
A
#
# COMPACT_ATOMS: atom_id res chain seq x y z
N GLY A 1 -7.84 11.59 10.41
CA GLY A 1 -6.61 11.61 9.62
C GLY A 1 -6.37 12.96 8.97
N ASN A 2 -5.12 13.24 8.66
CA ASN A 2 -4.71 14.47 7.95
C ASN A 2 -4.24 14.16 6.51
N GLY A 3 -4.31 12.89 6.11
CA GLY A 3 -3.88 12.42 4.80
C GLY A 3 -4.79 12.94 3.68
N ARG A 4 -4.20 13.04 2.48
CA ARG A 4 -4.88 13.51 1.28
C ARG A 4 -4.42 12.74 0.06
N ILE A 5 -5.32 12.57 -0.93
CA ILE A 5 -4.96 12.24 -2.30
C ILE A 5 -5.02 13.53 -3.11
N ILE A 6 -3.97 13.79 -3.87
CA ILE A 6 -3.81 15.00 -4.67
C ILE A 6 -3.68 14.58 -6.13
N CYS A 7 -4.40 15.27 -7.01
CA CYS A 7 -4.29 15.13 -8.46
C CYS A 7 -3.55 16.35 -9.03
N TYR A 8 -2.56 16.08 -9.88
CA TYR A 8 -1.88 17.10 -10.69
C TYR A 8 -2.25 16.88 -12.16
N GLU A 9 -2.68 17.94 -12.83
CA GLU A 9 -2.99 17.94 -14.26
C GLU A 9 -1.84 18.65 -15.03
N PRO A 10 -0.97 17.90 -15.71
CA PRO A 10 0.22 18.47 -16.36
C PRO A 10 -0.10 19.52 -17.43
N ARG A 11 -1.18 19.34 -18.20
CA ARG A 11 -1.55 20.26 -19.29
C ARG A 11 -1.95 21.64 -18.79
N THR A 12 -2.47 21.74 -17.60
CA THR A 12 -2.94 23.02 -17.02
C THR A 12 -2.06 23.51 -15.88
N GLY A 13 -1.12 22.69 -15.41
CA GLY A 13 -0.30 22.95 -14.21
C GLY A 13 -1.10 22.98 -12.90
N LYS A 14 -2.37 22.58 -12.92
CA LYS A 14 -3.25 22.69 -11.75
C LYS A 14 -3.11 21.49 -10.83
N THR A 15 -3.11 21.77 -9.54
CA THR A 15 -3.16 20.77 -8.48
C THR A 15 -4.46 20.88 -7.71
N SER A 16 -5.12 19.76 -7.47
CA SER A 16 -6.36 19.69 -6.69
C SER A 16 -6.30 18.58 -5.65
N THR A 17 -6.99 18.77 -4.52
CA THR A 17 -7.16 17.72 -3.55
C THR A 17 -8.41 16.91 -3.90
N VAL A 18 -8.21 15.60 -4.12
CA VAL A 18 -9.27 14.66 -4.51
C VAL A 18 -9.99 14.10 -3.29
N LEU A 19 -9.22 13.64 -2.30
CA LEU A 19 -9.74 13.14 -1.03
C LEU A 19 -9.01 13.76 0.15
N ARG A 20 -9.70 13.87 1.30
CA ARG A 20 -9.19 14.39 2.57
C ARG A 20 -9.51 13.45 3.72
N THR A 21 -8.93 13.72 4.87
CA THR A 21 -9.22 13.04 6.14
C THR A 21 -8.84 11.56 6.16
N LEU A 22 -7.88 11.18 5.31
CA LEU A 22 -7.37 9.81 5.21
C LEU A 22 -6.36 9.51 6.32
N VAL A 23 -6.22 8.22 6.65
CA VAL A 23 -5.37 7.75 7.75
C VAL A 23 -4.07 7.18 7.17
N PHE A 24 -3.11 8.05 6.91
CA PHE A 24 -1.83 7.72 6.28
C PHE A 24 -2.02 7.02 4.92
N PRO A 25 -2.60 7.73 3.92
CA PRO A 25 -2.69 7.17 2.56
C PRO A 25 -1.28 6.97 2.02
N ASN A 26 -1.04 5.78 1.45
CA ASN A 26 0.26 5.35 0.96
C ASN A 26 0.16 4.90 -0.49
N GLY A 27 0.23 3.60 -0.78
CA GLY A 27 0.14 3.09 -2.13
C GLY A 27 -1.17 3.44 -2.83
N ILE A 28 -1.09 3.74 -4.11
CA ILE A 28 -2.23 4.06 -4.96
C ILE A 28 -2.04 3.40 -6.33
N VAL A 29 -3.12 2.82 -6.86
CA VAL A 29 -3.12 2.19 -8.18
C VAL A 29 -4.46 2.40 -8.88
N MET A 30 -4.43 2.55 -10.20
CA MET A 30 -5.65 2.60 -11.01
C MET A 30 -6.32 1.23 -11.02
N ALA A 31 -7.63 1.17 -10.79
CA ALA A 31 -8.41 -0.04 -10.95
C ALA A 31 -8.56 -0.44 -12.43
N SER A 32 -8.95 -1.69 -12.69
CA SER A 32 -9.06 -2.23 -14.06
C SER A 32 -10.15 -1.54 -14.89
N ASP A 33 -11.16 -1.01 -14.22
CA ASP A 33 -12.28 -0.28 -14.83
C ASP A 33 -11.89 1.09 -15.41
N GLY A 34 -10.69 1.61 -15.05
CA GLY A 34 -10.25 2.94 -15.46
C GLY A 34 -11.08 4.10 -14.90
N GLN A 35 -11.99 3.84 -13.95
CA GLN A 35 -12.90 4.81 -13.35
C GLN A 35 -12.70 4.98 -11.84
N SER A 36 -11.87 4.13 -11.24
CA SER A 36 -11.61 4.14 -9.80
C SER A 36 -10.13 3.94 -9.46
N LEU A 37 -9.76 4.29 -8.24
CA LEU A 37 -8.44 4.11 -7.66
C LEU A 37 -8.55 3.20 -6.44
N LEU A 38 -7.66 2.22 -6.32
CA LEU A 38 -7.40 1.53 -5.07
C LEU A 38 -6.29 2.26 -4.33
N PHE A 39 -6.42 2.43 -3.03
CA PHE A 39 -5.37 3.05 -2.21
C PHE A 39 -5.29 2.42 -0.82
N ALA A 40 -4.06 2.36 -0.32
CA ALA A 40 -3.77 1.89 1.02
C ALA A 40 -3.94 3.01 2.05
N GLU A 41 -4.52 2.69 3.21
CA GLU A 41 -4.47 3.52 4.40
C GLU A 41 -3.69 2.77 5.48
N SER A 42 -2.37 3.01 5.55
CA SER A 42 -1.45 2.20 6.35
C SER A 42 -1.85 2.11 7.81
N TRP A 43 -2.10 3.23 8.48
CA TRP A 43 -2.47 3.23 9.90
C TRP A 43 -3.92 2.80 10.17
N ALA A 44 -4.74 2.64 9.14
CA ALA A 44 -6.07 2.05 9.26
C ALA A 44 -6.08 0.56 8.91
N CYS A 45 -4.95 -0.01 8.49
CA CYS A 45 -4.81 -1.41 8.09
C CYS A 45 -5.87 -1.83 7.06
N ARG A 46 -6.10 -1.01 6.04
CA ARG A 46 -7.15 -1.26 5.04
C ARG A 46 -6.77 -0.80 3.65
N ILE A 47 -7.49 -1.35 2.66
CA ILE A 47 -7.50 -0.89 1.27
C ILE A 47 -8.87 -0.30 0.99
N SER A 48 -8.88 0.90 0.43
CA SER A 48 -10.08 1.62 0.03
C SER A 48 -10.08 1.85 -1.48
N ARG A 49 -11.27 2.06 -2.04
CA ARG A 49 -11.50 2.44 -3.45
C ARG A 49 -12.17 3.80 -3.51
N PHE A 50 -11.69 4.65 -4.37
CA PHE A 50 -12.32 5.92 -4.71
C PHE A 50 -12.74 5.93 -6.17
N TRP A 51 -14.00 6.26 -6.41
CA TRP A 51 -14.58 6.39 -7.74
C TRP A 51 -14.46 7.85 -8.21
N PHE A 52 -13.62 8.11 -9.18
CA PHE A 52 -13.48 9.46 -9.75
C PHE A 52 -14.32 9.66 -11.00
N ASP A 53 -14.88 8.59 -11.58
CA ASP A 53 -15.79 8.60 -12.72
C ASP A 53 -16.84 7.49 -12.63
N GLY A 54 -17.80 7.49 -13.61
CA GLY A 54 -18.88 6.51 -13.68
C GLY A 54 -20.02 6.74 -12.69
N PRO A 55 -20.92 5.75 -12.55
CA PRO A 55 -22.15 5.88 -11.73
C PRO A 55 -21.90 6.09 -10.24
N LYS A 56 -20.76 5.64 -9.73
CA LYS A 56 -20.36 5.80 -8.32
C LYS A 56 -19.45 7.01 -8.08
N LYS A 57 -19.28 7.89 -9.04
CA LYS A 57 -18.38 9.05 -8.96
C LYS A 57 -18.54 9.81 -7.65
N GLY A 58 -17.39 10.10 -7.01
CA GLY A 58 -17.31 10.84 -5.75
C GLY A 58 -17.47 9.98 -4.50
N THR A 59 -17.72 8.67 -4.64
CA THR A 59 -17.87 7.77 -3.49
C THR A 59 -16.56 7.07 -3.12
N VAL A 60 -16.45 6.70 -1.84
CA VAL A 60 -15.36 5.88 -1.30
C VAL A 60 -15.97 4.63 -0.67
N GLU A 61 -15.38 3.48 -0.95
CA GLU A 61 -15.76 2.20 -0.33
C GLU A 61 -14.51 1.49 0.21
N VAL A 62 -14.68 0.74 1.30
CA VAL A 62 -13.62 -0.12 1.83
C VAL A 62 -13.63 -1.44 1.05
N VAL A 63 -12.48 -1.84 0.52
CA VAL A 63 -12.30 -3.08 -0.26
C VAL A 63 -11.80 -4.21 0.63
N ILE A 64 -10.81 -3.91 1.48
CA ILE A 64 -10.30 -4.84 2.50
C ILE A 64 -10.16 -4.04 3.79
N ASP A 65 -10.70 -4.55 4.87
CA ASP A 65 -10.50 -4.01 6.22
C ASP A 65 -9.74 -5.02 7.09
N ASP A 66 -9.24 -4.52 8.21
CA ASP A 66 -8.63 -5.34 9.26
C ASP A 66 -7.45 -6.21 8.78
N LEU A 67 -6.61 -5.68 7.89
CA LEU A 67 -5.39 -6.34 7.44
C LEU A 67 -4.47 -6.69 8.63
N PRO A 68 -3.70 -7.80 8.55
CA PRO A 68 -2.83 -8.27 9.64
C PRO A 68 -1.59 -7.41 9.85
N GLY A 69 -1.40 -6.41 9.00
CA GLY A 69 -0.26 -5.49 9.04
C GLY A 69 -0.56 -4.18 8.33
N TYR A 70 0.46 -3.36 8.19
CA TYR A 70 0.35 -2.01 7.64
C TYR A 70 0.57 -2.04 6.13
N PRO A 71 -0.50 -1.86 5.32
CA PRO A 71 -0.38 -1.83 3.86
C PRO A 71 0.44 -0.63 3.42
N ASP A 72 1.35 -0.86 2.48
CA ASP A 72 2.21 0.17 1.88
C ASP A 72 1.85 0.33 0.40
N ASN A 73 2.73 0.02 -0.54
CA ASN A 73 2.44 0.21 -1.94
C ASN A 73 1.63 -0.93 -2.57
N LEU A 74 0.78 -0.54 -3.51
CA LEU A 74 -0.01 -1.40 -4.39
C LEU A 74 0.51 -1.32 -5.82
N ASN A 75 0.65 -2.45 -6.49
CA ASN A 75 1.05 -2.49 -7.90
C ASN A 75 0.24 -3.54 -8.65
N ARG A 76 0.06 -3.35 -9.95
CA ARG A 76 -0.65 -4.32 -10.80
C ARG A 76 0.16 -5.59 -10.97
N ALA A 77 -0.52 -6.73 -10.99
CA ALA A 77 -0.03 -8.02 -11.42
C ALA A 77 -0.44 -8.30 -12.88
N SER A 78 0.29 -9.18 -13.55
CA SER A 78 0.05 -9.54 -14.97
C SER A 78 -1.28 -10.23 -15.21
N ASP A 79 -1.86 -10.83 -14.18
CA ASP A 79 -3.15 -11.54 -14.23
C ASP A 79 -4.36 -10.65 -13.93
N GLY A 80 -4.16 -9.34 -13.85
CA GLY A 80 -5.22 -8.37 -13.54
C GLY A 80 -5.50 -8.16 -12.06
N ASN A 81 -4.80 -8.88 -11.18
CA ASN A 81 -4.83 -8.69 -9.74
C ASN A 81 -3.81 -7.65 -9.26
N TYR A 82 -3.58 -7.56 -7.96
CA TYR A 82 -2.68 -6.57 -7.38
C TYR A 82 -1.72 -7.20 -6.37
N TRP A 83 -0.49 -6.72 -6.40
CA TRP A 83 0.51 -6.95 -5.38
C TRP A 83 0.42 -5.86 -4.32
N LEU A 84 0.37 -6.26 -3.05
CA LEU A 84 0.31 -5.37 -1.89
C LEU A 84 1.50 -5.64 -0.97
N ALA A 85 2.28 -4.62 -0.66
CA ALA A 85 3.29 -4.67 0.38
C ALA A 85 2.65 -4.49 1.75
N ILE A 86 3.06 -5.31 2.70
CA ILE A 86 2.76 -5.14 4.12
C ILE A 86 4.09 -4.81 4.82
N MET A 87 4.24 -3.56 5.23
CA MET A 87 5.49 -3.02 5.77
C MET A 87 5.87 -3.63 7.12
N GLY A 88 4.90 -4.03 7.91
CA GLY A 88 5.12 -4.63 9.22
C GLY A 88 3.85 -5.22 9.81
N VAL A 89 4.01 -6.12 10.77
CA VAL A 89 2.89 -6.79 11.45
C VAL A 89 2.18 -5.81 12.39
N ARG A 90 0.87 -5.88 12.41
CA ARG A 90 0.02 -5.07 13.27
C ARG A 90 0.34 -5.28 14.75
N SER A 91 0.45 -4.21 15.50
CA SER A 91 0.74 -4.23 16.93
C SER A 91 -0.48 -3.79 17.73
N PRO A 92 -0.94 -4.58 18.73
CA PRO A 92 -2.02 -4.18 19.63
C PRO A 92 -1.73 -2.87 20.39
N VAL A 93 -0.46 -2.62 20.71
CA VAL A 93 -0.03 -1.38 21.38
C VAL A 93 -0.19 -0.19 20.45
N PHE A 94 0.18 -0.35 19.18
CA PHE A 94 -0.01 0.68 18.16
C PHE A 94 -1.50 0.96 17.94
N ASP A 95 -2.32 -0.08 17.82
CA ASP A 95 -3.78 0.05 17.67
C ASP A 95 -4.40 0.80 18.83
N LEU A 96 -3.99 0.49 20.07
CA LEU A 96 -4.44 1.21 21.26
C LEU A 96 -4.02 2.69 21.19
N ALA A 97 -2.78 2.96 20.80
CA ALA A 97 -2.28 4.33 20.65
C ALA A 97 -3.07 5.09 19.58
N MET A 98 -3.41 4.45 18.46
CA MET A 98 -4.22 5.08 17.40
C MET A 98 -5.63 5.44 17.88
N LYS A 99 -6.24 4.62 18.72
CA LYS A 99 -7.56 4.86 19.33
C LYS A 99 -7.56 5.90 20.46
N ARG A 100 -6.40 6.31 20.97
CA ARG A 100 -6.26 7.20 22.15
C ARG A 100 -5.43 8.46 21.84
N PRO A 101 -5.99 9.47 21.19
CA PRO A 101 -5.24 10.69 20.81
C PRO A 101 -4.56 11.42 22.00
N ALA A 102 -5.18 11.41 23.17
CA ALA A 102 -4.59 12.02 24.36
C ALA A 102 -3.32 11.27 24.83
N PHE A 103 -3.35 9.94 24.74
CA PHE A 103 -2.18 9.09 25.01
C PHE A 103 -1.04 9.40 24.03
N ARG A 104 -1.32 9.44 22.73
CA ARG A 104 -0.31 9.79 21.72
C ARG A 104 0.33 11.16 21.98
N ARG A 105 -0.49 12.18 22.25
CA ARG A 105 0.03 13.52 22.59
C ARG A 105 0.89 13.55 23.84
N ARG A 106 0.59 12.70 24.81
CA ARG A 106 1.41 12.58 26.03
C ARG A 106 2.71 11.87 25.74
N MET A 107 2.68 10.78 24.97
CA MET A 107 3.87 10.01 24.61
C MET A 107 4.82 10.81 23.73
N SER A 108 4.33 11.49 22.70
CA SER A 108 5.16 12.29 21.79
C SER A 108 5.91 13.46 22.46
N LYS A 109 5.51 13.83 23.68
CA LYS A 109 6.23 14.81 24.49
C LYS A 109 7.37 14.18 25.33
N LYS A 110 7.39 12.86 25.44
CA LYS A 110 8.31 12.13 26.32
C LYS A 110 9.32 11.27 25.58
N LEU A 111 8.90 10.73 24.46
CA LEU A 111 9.67 9.79 23.65
C LEU A 111 9.62 10.18 22.17
N PRO A 112 10.71 10.05 21.43
CA PRO A 112 10.72 10.15 19.97
C PRO A 112 9.70 9.22 19.33
N GLY A 113 9.05 9.65 18.24
CA GLY A 113 7.97 8.88 17.60
C GLY A 113 8.43 7.53 17.06
N ASP A 114 9.65 7.44 16.60
CA ASP A 114 10.29 6.25 16.09
C ASP A 114 10.59 5.18 17.14
N GLU A 115 10.69 5.56 18.42
CA GLU A 115 10.92 4.61 19.50
C GLU A 115 9.67 3.86 19.98
N TRP A 116 8.47 4.44 19.81
CA TRP A 116 7.24 3.85 20.36
C TRP A 116 6.11 3.69 19.36
N LEU A 117 6.16 4.40 18.23
CA LEU A 117 5.19 4.28 17.14
C LEU A 117 5.69 3.42 15.98
N ALA A 118 6.97 3.02 16.00
CA ALA A 118 7.47 2.13 14.98
C ALA A 118 6.77 0.77 15.08
N PRO A 119 6.12 0.29 14.03
CA PRO A 119 5.61 -1.07 13.97
C PRO A 119 6.78 -2.06 14.07
N ASN A 120 6.50 -3.33 14.41
CA ASN A 120 7.51 -4.37 14.29
C ASN A 120 7.83 -4.59 12.82
N LEU A 121 9.00 -4.10 12.42
CA LEU A 121 9.42 -4.01 11.02
C LEU A 121 10.39 -5.13 10.61
N ASN A 122 10.65 -6.08 11.50
CA ASN A 122 11.57 -7.20 11.24
C ASN A 122 10.91 -8.33 10.42
N THR A 123 9.83 -8.04 9.71
CA THR A 123 9.15 -9.02 8.86
C THR A 123 9.02 -8.48 7.46
N GLY A 124 9.06 -9.36 6.48
CA GLY A 124 8.71 -9.06 5.11
C GLY A 124 7.39 -9.75 4.74
N CYS A 125 6.46 -9.03 4.12
CA CYS A 125 5.23 -9.64 3.65
C CYS A 125 4.75 -9.00 2.34
N ILE A 126 4.35 -9.86 1.41
CA ILE A 126 3.67 -9.48 0.17
C ILE A 126 2.38 -10.26 0.10
N VAL A 127 1.30 -9.56 -0.19
CA VAL A 127 -0.02 -10.15 -0.39
C VAL A 127 -0.45 -9.94 -1.83
N LYS A 128 -1.01 -10.97 -2.45
CA LYS A 128 -1.70 -10.85 -3.72
C LYS A 128 -3.19 -10.74 -3.47
N ILE A 129 -3.81 -9.71 -4.01
CA ILE A 129 -5.24 -9.45 -3.80
C ILE A 129 -5.98 -9.31 -5.13
N SER A 130 -7.25 -9.74 -5.15
CA SER A 130 -8.16 -9.41 -6.24
C SER A 130 -8.63 -7.96 -6.15
N GLU A 131 -9.18 -7.43 -7.23
CA GLU A 131 -9.78 -6.10 -7.23
C GLU A 131 -11.00 -5.97 -6.30
N LYS A 132 -11.60 -7.12 -5.92
CA LYS A 132 -12.71 -7.19 -4.97
C LYS A 132 -12.27 -7.31 -3.51
N GLY A 133 -10.96 -7.42 -3.25
CA GLY A 133 -10.42 -7.54 -1.91
C GLY A 133 -10.21 -8.97 -1.41
N GLU A 134 -10.31 -9.97 -2.28
CA GLU A 134 -10.00 -11.34 -1.90
C GLU A 134 -8.48 -11.53 -1.81
N VAL A 135 -8.01 -12.13 -0.73
CA VAL A 135 -6.61 -12.53 -0.59
C VAL A 135 -6.37 -13.81 -1.39
N LEU A 136 -5.52 -13.72 -2.40
CA LEU A 136 -5.25 -14.81 -3.34
C LEU A 136 -3.98 -15.58 -3.00
N ASP A 137 -2.97 -14.88 -2.48
CA ASP A 137 -1.69 -15.46 -2.11
C ASP A 137 -0.99 -14.58 -1.06
N VAL A 138 -0.15 -15.19 -0.23
CA VAL A 138 0.62 -14.50 0.81
C VAL A 138 2.02 -15.08 0.89
N MET A 139 3.02 -14.22 0.75
CA MET A 139 4.42 -14.56 0.89
C MET A 139 4.99 -13.88 2.15
N TRP A 140 5.51 -14.68 3.08
CA TRP A 140 6.06 -14.21 4.34
C TRP A 140 7.55 -14.49 4.46
N ASP A 141 8.29 -13.49 4.94
CA ASP A 141 9.61 -13.61 5.56
C ASP A 141 9.49 -13.21 7.03
N LEU A 142 9.00 -14.15 7.86
CA LEU A 142 8.63 -13.89 9.24
C LEU A 142 9.81 -13.45 10.12
N GLY A 143 11.00 -13.96 9.84
CA GLY A 143 12.23 -13.59 10.54
C GLY A 143 12.90 -12.34 9.97
N GLY A 144 12.47 -11.89 8.79
CA GLY A 144 13.09 -10.77 8.10
C GLY A 144 14.54 -11.03 7.67
N GLU A 145 14.91 -12.30 7.52
CA GLU A 145 16.28 -12.70 7.20
C GLU A 145 16.64 -12.38 5.75
N ASN A 146 15.68 -12.49 4.85
CA ASN A 146 15.89 -12.27 3.44
C ASN A 146 15.58 -10.84 3.03
N HIS A 147 14.39 -10.35 3.36
CA HIS A 147 13.93 -9.04 2.90
C HIS A 147 12.90 -8.42 3.87
N PRO A 148 13.34 -7.91 5.03
CA PRO A 148 12.44 -7.26 5.98
C PRO A 148 11.89 -5.93 5.42
N MET A 149 10.83 -5.42 6.04
CA MET A 149 10.27 -4.09 5.74
C MET A 149 9.99 -3.87 4.25
N ILE A 150 9.27 -4.81 3.64
CA ILE A 150 8.88 -4.67 2.24
C ILE A 150 7.88 -3.50 2.13
N THR A 151 8.23 -2.51 1.33
CA THR A 151 7.39 -1.34 1.10
C THR A 151 6.86 -1.25 -0.32
N SER A 152 7.55 -1.88 -1.27
CA SER A 152 7.14 -1.86 -2.67
C SER A 152 7.56 -3.13 -3.38
N MET A 153 6.83 -3.49 -4.41
CA MET A 153 7.21 -4.54 -5.34
C MET A 153 6.69 -4.22 -6.73
N ARG A 154 7.34 -4.76 -7.74
CA ARG A 154 6.91 -4.61 -9.13
C ARG A 154 7.14 -5.88 -9.91
N GLU A 155 6.09 -6.32 -10.58
CA GLU A 155 6.19 -7.42 -11.53
C GLU A 155 6.77 -6.94 -12.87
N HIS A 156 7.77 -7.64 -13.36
CA HIS A 156 8.38 -7.37 -14.66
C HIS A 156 9.00 -8.62 -15.24
N ARG A 157 8.62 -9.00 -16.47
CA ARG A 157 9.17 -10.13 -17.22
C ARG A 157 9.28 -11.43 -16.42
N GLY A 158 8.18 -11.84 -15.81
CA GLY A 158 8.11 -13.10 -15.06
C GLY A 158 8.82 -13.09 -13.70
N HIS A 159 9.19 -11.90 -13.20
CA HIS A 159 9.79 -11.75 -11.88
C HIS A 159 9.08 -10.67 -11.08
N LEU A 160 9.07 -10.84 -9.78
CA LEU A 160 8.69 -9.82 -8.83
C LEU A 160 9.97 -9.19 -8.25
N TYR A 161 10.16 -7.90 -8.48
CA TYR A 161 11.23 -7.11 -7.89
C TYR A 161 10.72 -6.46 -6.63
N ILE A 162 11.46 -6.61 -5.54
CA ILE A 162 11.02 -6.29 -4.18
C ILE A 162 11.95 -5.23 -3.62
N GLY A 163 11.37 -4.11 -3.18
CA GLY A 163 12.06 -3.04 -2.49
C GLY A 163 11.55 -2.87 -1.06
N GLY A 164 12.40 -2.32 -0.20
CA GLY A 164 12.05 -2.05 1.19
C GLY A 164 12.85 -0.89 1.77
N ILE A 165 12.36 -0.36 2.87
CA ILE A 165 13.08 0.63 3.67
C ILE A 165 14.15 -0.12 4.49
N HIS A 166 15.31 0.48 4.70
CA HIS A 166 16.46 -0.10 5.41
C HIS A 166 17.09 -1.36 4.78
N ASN A 167 16.68 -1.74 3.59
CA ASN A 167 17.34 -2.77 2.81
C ASN A 167 18.45 -2.17 1.94
N ASN A 168 19.58 -2.86 1.85
CA ASN A 168 20.72 -2.50 1.00
C ASN A 168 20.72 -3.23 -0.35
N ARG A 169 19.59 -3.85 -0.71
CA ARG A 169 19.44 -4.71 -1.90
C ARG A 169 18.01 -4.65 -2.43
N ILE A 170 17.87 -5.04 -3.68
CA ILE A 170 16.58 -5.31 -4.32
C ILE A 170 16.40 -6.82 -4.37
N GLY A 171 15.31 -7.33 -3.82
CA GLY A 171 14.91 -8.72 -3.96
C GLY A 171 14.41 -9.00 -5.37
N ARG A 172 14.62 -10.24 -5.85
CA ARG A 172 14.04 -10.73 -7.11
C ARG A 172 13.52 -12.14 -6.91
N LEU A 173 12.23 -12.32 -7.11
CA LEU A 173 11.54 -13.60 -7.05
C LEU A 173 11.05 -13.96 -8.46
N LYS A 174 11.36 -15.18 -8.92
CA LYS A 174 10.77 -15.71 -10.15
C LYS A 174 9.32 -16.10 -9.86
N LEU A 175 8.40 -15.64 -10.71
CA LEU A 175 7.00 -15.99 -10.63
C LEU A 175 6.69 -17.14 -11.59
N GLU A 176 5.81 -18.03 -11.16
CA GLU A 176 5.26 -19.09 -12.00
C GLU A 176 3.93 -18.63 -12.63
N ASN A 177 3.64 -19.11 -13.84
CA ASN A 177 2.37 -18.87 -14.54
C ASN A 177 1.99 -17.39 -14.74
N VAL A 178 2.97 -16.52 -14.99
CA VAL A 178 2.75 -15.09 -15.27
C VAL A 178 3.09 -14.77 -16.72
N ALA A 179 2.52 -13.69 -17.25
CA ALA A 179 2.83 -13.22 -18.60
C ALA A 179 4.30 -12.75 -18.69
N PRO A 180 5.16 -13.38 -19.49
CA PRO A 180 6.59 -13.06 -19.54
C PRO A 180 6.87 -11.66 -20.07
N ASP A 181 5.93 -11.07 -20.82
CA ASP A 181 6.06 -9.75 -21.45
C ASP A 181 5.37 -8.64 -20.65
N PHE A 182 4.83 -8.94 -19.46
CA PHE A 182 4.13 -7.96 -18.65
C PHE A 182 5.07 -6.85 -18.18
N VAL A 183 4.69 -5.63 -18.48
CA VAL A 183 5.31 -4.38 -18.02
C VAL A 183 4.21 -3.48 -17.47
N ASP A 184 4.23 -3.25 -16.15
CA ASP A 184 3.19 -2.49 -15.44
C ASP A 184 3.04 -1.03 -15.91
N LEU A 185 4.11 -0.42 -16.38
CA LEU A 185 4.09 0.92 -16.97
C LEU A 185 4.60 0.89 -18.41
N LYS A 186 3.69 1.08 -19.35
CA LYS A 186 4.09 1.62 -20.66
C LYS A 186 4.27 3.12 -20.47
N VAL A 187 5.50 3.57 -20.29
CA VAL A 187 5.83 4.98 -20.40
C VAL A 187 5.70 5.33 -21.87
N THR A 188 4.55 5.82 -22.27
CA THR A 188 4.40 6.47 -23.56
C THR A 188 5.04 7.86 -23.43
N HIS A 189 6.24 7.99 -23.93
CA HIS A 189 6.80 9.30 -24.20
C HIS A 189 5.94 9.91 -25.32
N ALA A 190 5.10 10.88 -24.96
CA ALA A 190 4.43 11.77 -25.90
C ALA A 190 5.35 12.97 -26.19
#